data_246b543f5f763445d81eefe189523cce
#
_entry.id   246b543f5f763445d81eefe189523cce
#
_cell.length_a   1.000
_cell.length_b   1.000
_cell.length_c   1.000
_cell.angle_alpha   90.00
_cell.angle_beta   90.00
_cell.angle_gamma   90.00
#
_symmetry.space_group_name_H-M   'P 1'
#
loop_
_entity.id
_entity.type
_entity.pdbx_description
1 polymer ?
#
loop_
_entity_poly.entity_id
_entity_poly.type
_entity_poly.pdbx_seq_one_letter_code
_entity_poly.pdbx_strand_id
1 'polypeptide(L)'
;MPANELKLQSGRTYRGKRPRNAMGLVNDRTILHIGATTVQYDSPSVSFGRHYPSVSRDKFLAWAERDVTDELPPGEFATWPIGSAREVGRGKTD
;
A
#
# COMPACT_ATOMS: atom_id res chain seq x y z
N MET A 1 -16.99 -12.39 -12.81
CA MET A 1 -16.75 -11.58 -11.72
C MET A 1 -15.34 -11.11 -11.66
N PRO A 2 -15.22 -9.91 -11.68
CA PRO A 2 -13.88 -9.36 -11.70
C PRO A 2 -13.14 -9.71 -10.45
N ALA A 3 -11.96 -10.17 -10.63
CA ALA A 3 -11.18 -10.54 -9.50
C ALA A 3 -10.74 -9.33 -8.71
N ASN A 4 -10.81 -8.18 -9.31
CA ASN A 4 -10.30 -7.01 -8.66
C ASN A 4 -11.36 -6.05 -8.22
N GLU A 5 -12.43 -6.58 -7.70
CA GLU A 5 -13.44 -5.69 -7.17
C GLU A 5 -13.04 -5.22 -5.81
N LEU A 6 -11.84 -4.68 -5.69
CA LEU A 6 -11.42 -4.09 -4.45
C LEU A 6 -12.20 -2.82 -4.23
N LYS A 7 -12.64 -2.61 -3.00
CA LYS A 7 -13.31 -1.37 -2.68
C LYS A 7 -12.26 -0.38 -2.23
N LEU A 8 -12.10 0.68 -2.97
CA LEU A 8 -11.12 1.71 -2.64
C LEU A 8 -11.73 2.68 -1.63
N GLN A 9 -10.99 2.94 -0.56
CA GLN A 9 -11.45 3.86 0.48
C GLN A 9 -10.28 4.66 0.98
N SER A 10 -10.51 5.93 1.30
CA SER A 10 -9.45 6.74 1.84
C SER A 10 -9.05 6.21 3.22
N GLY A 11 -7.79 6.33 3.54
CA GLY A 11 -7.27 5.82 4.80
C GLY A 11 -6.85 4.37 4.76
N ARG A 12 -7.15 3.66 3.70
CA ARG A 12 -6.78 2.24 3.60
C ARG A 12 -5.49 2.09 2.80
N THR A 13 -4.73 1.06 3.11
CA THR A 13 -3.45 0.79 2.46
C THR A 13 -3.57 -0.47 1.61
N TYR A 14 -3.10 -0.38 0.38
CA TYR A 14 -3.22 -1.46 -0.59
C TYR A 14 -1.84 -1.91 -1.07
N ARG A 15 -1.71 -3.19 -1.34
CA ARG A 15 -0.46 -3.77 -1.85
C ARG A 15 -0.61 -4.11 -3.31
N GLY A 16 0.42 -3.81 -4.08
CA GLY A 16 0.39 -4.09 -5.50
C GLY A 16 0.61 -5.55 -5.79
N LYS A 17 0.28 -5.95 -7.00
CA LYS A 17 0.47 -7.31 -7.46
C LYS A 17 1.95 -7.66 -7.56
N ARG A 18 2.82 -6.65 -7.72
CA ARG A 18 4.26 -6.85 -7.80
C ARG A 18 4.93 -5.96 -6.78
N PRO A 19 4.98 -6.40 -5.53
CA PRO A 19 5.60 -5.59 -4.49
C PRO A 19 7.06 -5.34 -4.76
N ARG A 20 7.54 -4.17 -4.35
CA ARG A 20 8.93 -3.80 -4.54
C ARG A 20 9.49 -3.18 -3.30
N ASN A 21 10.81 -3.17 -3.23
CA ASN A 21 11.51 -2.54 -2.13
C ASN A 21 11.57 -1.04 -2.37
N ALA A 22 11.13 -0.26 -1.40
CA ALA A 22 11.20 1.18 -1.45
C ALA A 22 11.94 1.62 -0.19
N MET A 23 13.25 1.70 -0.31
CA MET A 23 14.12 2.11 0.80
C MET A 23 13.87 1.30 2.06
N GLY A 24 13.79 0.00 1.90
CA GLY A 24 13.61 -0.90 3.05
C GLY A 24 12.18 -1.15 3.43
N LEU A 25 11.25 -0.58 2.71
CA LEU A 25 9.82 -0.79 2.97
C LEU A 25 9.15 -1.33 1.72
N VAL A 26 8.02 -1.98 1.91
CA VAL A 26 7.22 -2.45 0.78
C VAL A 26 6.51 -1.24 0.18
N ASN A 27 6.47 -1.15 -1.13
CA ASN A 27 5.89 -0.01 -1.82
C ASN A 27 4.36 -0.03 -1.84
N ASP A 28 3.76 -0.23 -0.68
CA ASP A 28 2.31 -0.17 -0.56
C ASP A 28 1.82 1.27 -0.76
N ARG A 29 0.55 1.44 -1.00
CA ARG A 29 -0.03 2.77 -1.22
C ARG A 29 -1.21 2.97 -0.29
N THR A 30 -1.19 4.08 0.44
CA THR A 30 -2.30 4.45 1.33
C THR A 30 -3.09 5.55 0.63
N ILE A 31 -4.38 5.33 0.44
CA ILE A 31 -5.21 6.30 -0.24
C ILE A 31 -5.48 7.48 0.67
N LEU A 32 -5.20 8.67 0.19
CA LEU A 32 -5.45 9.90 0.92
C LEU A 32 -6.76 10.55 0.49
N HIS A 33 -7.06 10.46 -0.79
CA HIS A 33 -8.27 11.10 -1.32
C HIS A 33 -8.73 10.36 -2.57
N ILE A 34 -10.04 10.20 -2.70
CA ILE A 34 -10.63 9.57 -3.88
C ILE A 34 -11.51 10.58 -4.57
N GLY A 35 -11.16 10.90 -5.81
CA GLY A 35 -11.98 11.77 -6.63
C GLY A 35 -12.90 10.95 -7.51
N ALA A 36 -13.59 11.63 -8.41
CA ALA A 36 -14.51 10.95 -9.30
C ALA A 36 -13.81 9.93 -10.19
N THR A 37 -12.61 10.27 -10.65
CA THR A 37 -11.90 9.39 -11.57
C THR A 37 -10.46 9.11 -11.13
N THR A 38 -9.99 9.76 -10.07
CA THR A 38 -8.59 9.63 -9.67
C THR A 38 -8.47 9.28 -8.20
N VAL A 39 -7.28 8.82 -7.81
CA VAL A 39 -6.96 8.48 -6.45
C VAL A 39 -5.63 9.12 -6.12
N GLN A 40 -5.55 9.83 -4.99
CA GLN A 40 -4.30 10.39 -4.51
C GLN A 40 -3.81 9.51 -3.36
N TYR A 41 -2.53 9.21 -3.35
CA TYR A 41 -2.02 8.26 -2.37
C TYR A 41 -0.65 8.63 -1.85
N ASP A 42 -0.30 8.07 -0.70
CA ASP A 42 1.02 8.15 -0.12
C ASP A 42 1.69 6.78 -0.22
N SER A 43 2.99 6.75 -0.30
CA SER A 43 3.74 5.51 -0.43
C SER A 43 5.17 5.77 0.02
N PRO A 44 5.90 4.74 0.47
CA PRO A 44 7.29 4.95 0.84
C PRO A 44 8.16 5.50 -0.29
N SER A 45 7.71 5.34 -1.53
CA SER A 45 8.49 5.87 -2.64
C SER A 45 8.22 7.34 -2.92
N VAL A 46 7.29 7.97 -2.20
CA VAL A 46 7.02 9.39 -2.38
C VAL A 46 8.01 10.17 -1.54
N SER A 47 8.75 11.07 -2.18
CA SER A 47 9.76 11.84 -1.47
C SER A 47 9.13 12.82 -0.50
N PHE A 48 9.78 12.97 0.62
CA PHE A 48 9.31 13.90 1.64
C PHE A 48 9.28 15.30 1.06
N GLY A 49 8.19 16.00 1.30
CA GLY A 49 8.06 17.38 0.81
C GLY A 49 7.52 17.49 -0.59
N ARG A 50 7.29 16.37 -1.26
CA ARG A 50 6.72 16.42 -2.58
C ARG A 50 5.22 16.28 -2.52
N HIS A 51 4.56 16.66 -3.61
CA HIS A 51 3.12 16.45 -3.70
C HIS A 51 2.85 14.97 -3.81
N TYR A 52 1.77 14.53 -3.19
CA TYR A 52 1.39 13.13 -3.30
C TYR A 52 0.88 12.86 -4.71
N PRO A 53 1.26 11.74 -5.30
CA PRO A 53 0.85 11.44 -6.66
C PRO A 53 -0.63 11.06 -6.77
N SER A 54 -1.18 11.25 -7.95
CA SER A 54 -2.53 10.84 -8.26
C SER A 54 -2.50 9.98 -9.50
N VAL A 55 -3.34 8.95 -9.52
CA VAL A 55 -3.48 8.10 -10.69
C VAL A 55 -4.96 7.86 -10.91
N SER A 56 -5.34 7.38 -12.08
CA SER A 56 -6.74 7.08 -12.32
C SER A 56 -7.16 5.91 -11.44
N ARG A 57 -8.44 5.85 -11.12
CA ARG A 57 -8.94 4.75 -10.30
C ARG A 57 -8.68 3.42 -11.00
N ASP A 58 -8.83 3.39 -12.31
CA ASP A 58 -8.60 2.17 -13.06
C ASP A 58 -7.15 1.71 -12.97
N LYS A 59 -6.22 2.65 -13.05
CA LYS A 59 -4.82 2.27 -12.93
C LYS A 59 -4.49 1.80 -11.52
N PHE A 60 -5.09 2.42 -10.52
CA PHE A 60 -4.84 1.98 -9.15
C PHE A 60 -5.37 0.56 -8.97
N LEU A 61 -6.56 0.27 -9.47
CA LEU A 61 -7.12 -1.07 -9.36
C LEU A 61 -6.30 -2.09 -10.14
N ALA A 62 -5.76 -1.70 -11.29
CA ALA A 62 -4.93 -2.63 -12.06
C ALA A 62 -3.64 -2.95 -11.31
N TRP A 63 -3.13 -1.99 -10.54
CA TRP A 63 -1.92 -2.19 -9.76
C TRP A 63 -2.18 -2.99 -8.48
N ALA A 64 -3.32 -2.76 -7.84
CA ALA A 64 -3.57 -3.28 -6.50
C ALA A 64 -3.97 -4.74 -6.50
N GLU A 65 -3.45 -5.46 -5.55
CA GLU A 65 -3.85 -6.84 -5.37
C GLU A 65 -4.85 -6.96 -4.24
N ARG A 66 -4.58 -6.34 -3.09
CA ARG A 66 -5.46 -6.46 -1.95
C ARG A 66 -5.21 -5.35 -0.94
N ASP A 67 -6.17 -5.21 -0.04
CA ASP A 67 -6.08 -4.26 1.05
C ASP A 67 -5.29 -4.91 2.18
N VAL A 68 -4.24 -4.26 2.63
CA VAL A 68 -3.39 -4.81 3.68
C VAL A 68 -3.45 -3.98 4.97
N THR A 69 -4.42 -3.08 5.05
CA THR A 69 -4.48 -2.16 6.18
C THR A 69 -4.46 -2.90 7.52
N ASP A 70 -5.22 -3.95 7.64
CA ASP A 70 -5.34 -4.63 8.92
C ASP A 70 -4.13 -5.50 9.23
N GLU A 71 -3.19 -5.62 8.30
CA GLU A 71 -1.97 -6.39 8.51
C GLU A 71 -0.83 -5.49 8.96
N LEU A 72 -1.06 -4.18 9.04
CA LEU A 72 -0.01 -3.23 9.34
C LEU A 72 -0.32 -2.47 10.61
N PRO A 73 0.71 -2.02 11.33
CA PRO A 73 0.49 -1.11 12.44
C PRO A 73 -0.08 0.19 11.89
N PRO A 74 -0.92 0.88 12.64
CA PRO A 74 -1.50 2.13 12.14
C PRO A 74 -0.42 3.13 11.75
N GLY A 75 -0.57 3.69 10.56
CA GLY A 75 0.34 4.71 10.09
C GLY A 75 1.69 4.23 9.62
N GLU A 76 1.88 2.93 9.48
CA GLU A 76 3.18 2.41 9.07
C GLU A 76 3.07 1.57 7.81
N PHE A 77 4.19 1.47 7.12
CA PHE A 77 4.29 0.58 5.97
C PHE A 77 5.10 -0.65 6.37
N ALA A 78 4.86 -1.76 5.69
CA ALA A 78 5.55 -2.99 5.98
C ALA A 78 7.02 -2.90 5.58
N THR A 79 7.88 -3.62 6.30
CA THR A 79 9.28 -3.66 5.95
C THR A 79 9.51 -4.65 4.82
N TRP A 80 10.56 -4.40 4.06
CA TRP A 80 10.95 -5.28 2.97
C TRP A 80 12.08 -6.18 3.46
N PRO A 81 12.11 -7.45 3.06
CA PRO A 81 11.12 -8.11 2.21
C PRO A 81 9.87 -8.51 2.98
N ILE A 82 8.83 -8.80 2.23
CA ILE A 82 7.57 -9.18 2.81
C ILE A 82 7.75 -10.44 3.61
N GLY A 83 7.11 -10.43 4.78
CA GLY A 83 7.14 -11.62 5.59
C GLY A 83 8.41 -11.81 6.38
N SER A 84 9.30 -10.84 6.38
CA SER A 84 10.54 -11.06 7.05
C SER A 84 10.53 -10.61 8.47
N ALA A 85 10.56 -9.34 8.66
CA ALA A 85 10.72 -8.87 9.98
C ALA A 85 9.68 -9.29 10.90
N ARG A 86 8.46 -9.28 10.45
CA ARG A 86 7.51 -9.50 11.36
C ARG A 86 7.55 -10.82 11.84
N GLU A 87 7.93 -11.71 11.07
CA GLU A 87 7.92 -12.97 11.54
C GLU A 87 8.97 -13.12 12.50
N VAL A 88 9.99 -12.45 12.28
CA VAL A 88 11.00 -12.55 13.19
C VAL A 88 10.60 -12.02 14.47
N GLY A 89 10.01 -11.01 14.36
CA GLY A 89 9.64 -10.38 15.53
C GLY A 89 8.90 -11.24 16.37
N ARG A 90 8.29 -12.04 15.88
CA ARG A 90 7.53 -12.73 16.68
C ARG A 90 8.07 -13.86 16.93
N GLY A 91 8.44 -14.02 16.78
CA GLY A 91 8.76 -14.77 16.94
C GLY A 91 9.51 -15.00 17.73
N LYS A 92 9.53 -14.50 17.85
CA LYS A 92 9.93 -14.72 18.27
C LYS A 92 10.11 -15.16 19.06
N THR A 93 9.71 -14.99 18.99
CA THR A 93 9.71 -15.38 19.41
C THR A 93 9.89 -16.07 19.80
N ASP A 94 9.92 -15.99 19.74
CA ASP A 94 9.92 -16.64 19.66
C ASP A 94 10.02 -17.15 19.94
#